data_2e20b4f2d18103bf0565b69f8247cf9e
#
_entry.id   2e20b4f2d18103bf0565b69f8247cf9e
#
_cell.length_a   1.000
_cell.length_b   1.000
_cell.length_c   1.000
_cell.angle_alpha   90.00
_cell.angle_beta   90.00
_cell.angle_gamma   90.00
#
_symmetry.space_group_name_H-M   'P 1'
#
loop_
_entity.id
_entity.type
_entity.pdbx_description
1 polymer ?
#
loop_
_entity_poly.entity_id
_entity_poly.type
_entity_poly.pdbx_seq_one_letter_code
_entity_poly.pdbx_strand_id
1 'polypeptide(L)'
;IKVFSGQGYKLSDSVEARIEEKILSQEPMKLRTRGEIGRRHHGMRQLKRDYIDFVASTIESDLAGLKILADCANGAASATAPELFGRFKARTDFIHRDPDGVNINSHCGSTHLEDLAAAVVRGGYDIGVAFDGDADRCLLVDETGGVIDGDKVLAVCALDMKRRGKLNGNTIVATVMSNLGLHEFCRNEGIDLVCTAVGDRNVLEEMLRHDYRIGGEQSGHTIFTDVETTGDGEVTALQFLQVLARSG
;
A
#
# COMPACT_ATOMS: atom_id res chain seq x y z
N ILE A 1 2.19 9.11 12.78
CA ILE A 1 0.83 9.65 12.57
C ILE A 1 0.82 10.40 11.25
N LYS A 2 -0.06 10.03 10.33
CA LYS A 2 -0.31 10.76 9.09
C LYS A 2 -1.54 11.64 9.25
N VAL A 3 -1.49 12.86 8.72
CA VAL A 3 -2.60 13.82 8.76
C VAL A 3 -2.96 14.20 7.33
N PHE A 4 -4.23 14.13 6.99
CA PHE A 4 -4.76 14.43 5.66
C PHE A 4 -5.63 15.68 5.69
N SER A 5 -5.66 16.38 4.56
CA SER A 5 -6.59 17.48 4.33
C SER A 5 -8.03 16.97 4.17
N GLY A 6 -9.01 17.88 4.17
CA GLY A 6 -10.41 17.53 3.89
C GLY A 6 -10.66 16.99 2.47
N GLN A 7 -9.69 17.07 1.57
CA GLN A 7 -9.74 16.50 0.23
C GLN A 7 -9.05 15.13 0.12
N GLY A 8 -8.55 14.58 1.24
CA GLY A 8 -7.90 13.26 1.27
C GLY A 8 -6.43 13.23 0.83
N TYR A 9 -5.80 14.40 0.67
CA TYR A 9 -4.37 14.51 0.38
C TYR A 9 -3.57 14.78 1.65
N LYS A 10 -2.28 14.41 1.67
CA LYS A 10 -1.35 14.84 2.72
C LYS A 10 -1.37 16.35 2.87
N LEU A 11 -1.12 16.84 4.10
CA LEU A 11 -1.02 18.28 4.33
C LEU A 11 0.12 18.89 3.51
N SER A 12 -0.02 20.16 3.12
CA SER A 12 1.05 20.89 2.44
C SER A 12 2.25 21.10 3.38
N ASP A 13 3.45 21.20 2.80
CA ASP A 13 4.70 21.44 3.56
C ASP A 13 4.60 22.65 4.49
N SER A 14 3.93 23.71 4.05
CA SER A 14 3.74 24.92 4.85
C SER A 14 2.86 24.69 6.08
N VAL A 15 1.89 23.77 6.02
CA VAL A 15 1.07 23.40 7.17
C VAL A 15 1.83 22.44 8.07
N GLU A 16 2.55 21.49 7.51
CA GLU A 16 3.38 20.56 8.26
C GLU A 16 4.48 21.31 9.03
N ALA A 17 5.20 22.24 8.39
CA ALA A 17 6.21 23.07 9.04
C ALA A 17 5.65 23.90 10.22
N ARG A 18 4.44 24.44 10.07
CA ARG A 18 3.77 25.17 11.18
C ARG A 18 3.39 24.26 12.34
N ILE A 19 2.99 23.02 12.08
CA ILE A 19 2.70 22.02 13.11
C ILE A 19 3.99 21.64 13.84
N GLU A 20 5.06 21.38 13.09
CA GLU A 20 6.36 21.03 13.61
C GLU A 20 6.94 22.17 14.48
N GLU A 21 6.90 23.41 13.98
CA GLU A 21 7.30 24.59 14.76
C GLU A 21 6.56 24.65 16.10
N LYS A 22 5.22 24.40 16.07
CA LYS A 22 4.41 24.42 17.29
C LYS A 22 4.78 23.31 18.27
N ILE A 23 5.11 22.12 17.77
CA ILE A 23 5.56 20.98 18.59
C ILE A 23 6.94 21.27 19.20
N LEU A 24 7.87 21.79 18.39
CA LEU A 24 9.26 22.02 18.79
C LEU A 24 9.45 23.27 19.66
N SER A 25 8.53 24.25 19.59
CA SER A 25 8.64 25.51 20.34
C SER A 25 8.62 25.32 21.86
N GLN A 26 8.24 24.15 22.35
CA GLN A 26 8.03 23.86 23.79
C GLN A 26 7.11 24.87 24.50
N GLU A 27 6.39 25.69 23.75
CA GLU A 27 5.38 26.56 24.33
C GLU A 27 4.29 25.72 25.02
N PRO A 28 3.89 26.08 26.26
CA PRO A 28 2.82 25.33 26.92
C PRO A 28 1.53 25.40 26.12
N MET A 29 1.06 24.23 25.66
CA MET A 29 -0.24 24.14 25.00
C MET A 29 -1.34 24.53 25.99
N LYS A 30 -2.25 25.40 25.56
CA LYS A 30 -3.45 25.73 26.35
C LYS A 30 -4.35 24.51 26.46
N LEU A 31 -4.21 23.77 27.54
CA LEU A 31 -5.03 22.59 27.81
C LEU A 31 -6.48 23.01 28.06
N ARG A 32 -7.39 22.30 27.45
CA ARG A 32 -8.82 22.44 27.74
C ARG A 32 -9.16 21.69 29.03
N THR A 33 -10.05 22.24 29.81
CA THR A 33 -10.47 21.66 31.10
C THR A 33 -11.98 21.59 31.20
N ARG A 34 -12.49 20.76 32.12
CA ARG A 34 -13.92 20.61 32.41
C ARG A 34 -14.76 20.34 31.15
N GLY A 35 -15.81 21.14 30.94
CA GLY A 35 -16.72 20.99 29.78
C GLY A 35 -16.13 21.29 28.41
N GLU A 36 -14.92 21.84 28.34
CA GLU A 36 -14.19 22.10 27.08
C GLU A 36 -13.35 20.93 26.61
N ILE A 37 -13.25 19.84 27.41
CA ILE A 37 -12.53 18.63 26.99
C ILE A 37 -13.35 17.96 25.91
N GLY A 38 -12.66 17.59 24.81
CA GLY A 38 -13.27 16.88 23.68
C GLY A 38 -13.90 15.55 24.11
N ARG A 39 -14.90 15.13 23.39
CA ARG A 39 -15.57 13.84 23.63
C ARG A 39 -14.95 12.75 22.75
N ARG A 40 -14.84 11.53 23.30
CA ARG A 40 -14.46 10.35 22.52
C ARG A 40 -15.67 9.90 21.69
N HIS A 41 -15.50 9.81 20.38
CA HIS A 41 -16.47 9.21 19.47
C HIS A 41 -16.13 7.73 19.25
N HIS A 42 -17.13 6.87 19.27
CA HIS A 42 -16.99 5.42 19.09
C HIS A 42 -17.23 4.98 17.62
N GLY A 43 -16.90 5.83 16.64
CA GLY A 43 -17.12 5.57 15.22
C GLY A 43 -16.15 4.56 14.56
N MET A 44 -15.13 4.10 15.27
CA MET A 44 -14.06 3.26 14.69
C MET A 44 -14.55 1.99 13.98
N ARG A 45 -15.60 1.33 14.51
CA ARG A 45 -16.13 0.11 13.88
C ARG A 45 -16.76 0.39 12.51
N GLN A 46 -17.46 1.53 12.39
CA GLN A 46 -18.08 1.91 11.13
C GLN A 46 -17.01 2.33 10.13
N LEU A 47 -16.08 3.19 10.52
CA LEU A 47 -14.97 3.62 9.65
C LEU A 47 -14.13 2.45 9.15
N LYS A 48 -13.85 1.46 10.00
CA LYS A 48 -13.16 0.24 9.59
C LYS A 48 -13.96 -0.53 8.53
N ARG A 49 -15.28 -0.68 8.71
CA ARG A 49 -16.12 -1.36 7.72
C ARG A 49 -16.17 -0.60 6.41
N ASP A 50 -16.37 0.71 6.48
CA ASP A 50 -16.41 1.57 5.28
C ASP A 50 -15.12 1.46 4.49
N TYR A 51 -13.96 1.42 5.17
CA TYR A 51 -12.65 1.19 4.55
C TYR A 51 -12.58 -0.20 3.90
N ILE A 52 -12.91 -1.26 4.62
CA ILE A 52 -12.86 -2.63 4.10
C ILE A 52 -13.81 -2.80 2.90
N ASP A 53 -15.03 -2.25 2.99
CA ASP A 53 -16.00 -2.31 1.90
C ASP A 53 -15.50 -1.53 0.68
N PHE A 54 -14.87 -0.38 0.89
CA PHE A 54 -14.23 0.40 -0.18
C PHE A 54 -13.10 -0.40 -0.83
N VAL A 55 -12.11 -0.87 -0.05
CA VAL A 55 -10.94 -1.59 -0.58
C VAL A 55 -11.37 -2.86 -1.31
N ALA A 56 -12.32 -3.63 -0.75
CA ALA A 56 -12.87 -4.81 -1.43
C ALA A 56 -13.55 -4.50 -2.76
N SER A 57 -14.13 -3.31 -2.90
CA SER A 57 -14.80 -2.88 -4.14
C SER A 57 -13.84 -2.46 -5.26
N THR A 58 -12.55 -2.33 -4.96
CA THR A 58 -11.54 -1.86 -5.95
C THR A 58 -11.16 -2.92 -6.97
N ILE A 59 -11.50 -4.19 -6.73
CA ILE A 59 -11.26 -5.30 -7.65
C ILE A 59 -12.56 -6.01 -8.01
N GLU A 60 -12.56 -6.62 -9.19
CA GLU A 60 -13.70 -7.41 -9.70
C GLU A 60 -13.54 -8.91 -9.47
N SER A 61 -12.31 -9.39 -9.27
CA SER A 61 -11.98 -10.79 -9.04
C SER A 61 -12.41 -11.23 -7.64
N ASP A 62 -12.94 -12.46 -7.53
CA ASP A 62 -13.19 -13.09 -6.24
C ASP A 62 -11.99 -13.85 -5.67
N LEU A 63 -10.84 -13.81 -6.37
CA LEU A 63 -9.58 -14.44 -6.02
C LEU A 63 -9.68 -15.96 -5.78
N ALA A 64 -10.69 -16.61 -6.35
CA ALA A 64 -10.91 -18.04 -6.16
C ALA A 64 -9.72 -18.88 -6.65
N GLY A 65 -9.35 -19.87 -5.85
CA GLY A 65 -8.25 -20.79 -6.15
C GLY A 65 -6.90 -20.35 -5.60
N LEU A 66 -6.70 -19.07 -5.28
CA LEU A 66 -5.45 -18.60 -4.71
C LEU A 66 -5.28 -19.01 -3.24
N LYS A 67 -4.07 -19.40 -2.90
CA LYS A 67 -3.61 -19.69 -1.54
C LYS A 67 -2.57 -18.64 -1.14
N ILE A 68 -2.96 -17.75 -0.25
CA ILE A 68 -2.25 -16.52 0.11
C ILE A 68 -1.74 -16.63 1.54
N LEU A 69 -0.51 -16.17 1.80
CA LEU A 69 0.01 -15.93 3.13
C LEU A 69 0.26 -14.43 3.32
N ALA A 70 -0.42 -13.79 4.28
CA ALA A 70 -0.28 -12.37 4.54
C ALA A 70 0.47 -12.11 5.84
N ASP A 71 1.51 -11.28 5.78
CA ASP A 71 2.27 -10.75 6.92
C ASP A 71 1.77 -9.34 7.23
N CYS A 72 1.16 -9.19 8.42
CA CYS A 72 0.58 -7.92 8.87
C CYS A 72 1.57 -7.03 9.64
N ALA A 73 2.84 -7.39 9.72
CA ALA A 73 3.90 -6.65 10.41
C ALA A 73 3.57 -6.29 11.88
N ASN A 74 2.64 -7.00 12.53
CA ASN A 74 2.03 -6.62 13.81
C ASN A 74 1.58 -5.14 13.82
N GLY A 75 1.16 -4.63 12.68
CA GLY A 75 0.82 -3.24 12.42
C GLY A 75 -0.67 -3.02 12.15
N ALA A 76 -0.98 -1.97 11.40
CA ALA A 76 -2.34 -1.54 11.07
C ALA A 76 -3.14 -2.61 10.33
N ALA A 77 -2.51 -3.33 9.40
CA ALA A 77 -3.13 -4.42 8.63
C ALA A 77 -3.65 -5.56 9.51
N SER A 78 -3.11 -5.75 10.73
CA SER A 78 -3.62 -6.75 11.68
C SER A 78 -5.11 -6.57 11.99
N ALA A 79 -5.61 -5.35 11.93
CA ALA A 79 -6.99 -5.03 12.22
C ALA A 79 -7.93 -5.16 11.01
N THR A 80 -7.42 -5.01 9.79
CA THR A 80 -8.21 -4.87 8.56
C THR A 80 -8.06 -6.05 7.62
N ALA A 81 -6.84 -6.51 7.36
CA ALA A 81 -6.56 -7.55 6.38
C ALA A 81 -7.33 -8.86 6.61
N PRO A 82 -7.48 -9.41 7.85
CA PRO A 82 -8.23 -10.65 8.03
C PRO A 82 -9.71 -10.54 7.60
N GLU A 83 -10.36 -9.40 7.85
CA GLU A 83 -11.74 -9.16 7.46
C GLU A 83 -11.83 -8.85 5.96
N LEU A 84 -10.88 -8.09 5.41
CA LEU A 84 -10.80 -7.74 4.00
C LEU A 84 -10.63 -9.01 3.13
N PHE A 85 -9.60 -9.80 3.39
CA PHE A 85 -9.33 -11.01 2.62
C PHE A 85 -10.43 -12.05 2.80
N GLY A 86 -11.13 -12.04 3.94
CA GLY A 86 -12.32 -12.88 4.18
C GLY A 86 -13.52 -12.55 3.27
N ARG A 87 -13.49 -11.45 2.51
CA ARG A 87 -14.53 -11.10 1.51
C ARG A 87 -14.36 -11.89 0.21
N PHE A 88 -13.19 -12.49 -0.01
CA PHE A 88 -12.83 -13.19 -1.24
C PHE A 88 -12.83 -14.70 -1.04
N LYS A 89 -12.84 -15.45 -2.14
CA LYS A 89 -12.80 -16.91 -2.12
C LYS A 89 -11.38 -17.49 -2.06
N ALA A 90 -10.36 -16.65 -1.97
CA ALA A 90 -8.99 -17.10 -1.72
C ALA A 90 -8.90 -17.76 -0.35
N ARG A 91 -8.03 -18.76 -0.23
CA ARG A 91 -7.59 -19.25 1.08
C ARG A 91 -6.47 -18.34 1.56
N THR A 92 -6.71 -17.56 2.61
CA THR A 92 -5.71 -16.65 3.16
C THR A 92 -5.38 -17.03 4.60
N ASP A 93 -4.11 -17.30 4.87
CA ASP A 93 -3.55 -17.48 6.20
C ASP A 93 -2.74 -16.21 6.58
N PHE A 94 -2.57 -15.95 7.88
CA PHE A 94 -1.95 -14.71 8.36
C PHE A 94 -0.84 -15.00 9.36
N ILE A 95 0.27 -14.26 9.26
CA ILE A 95 1.35 -14.22 10.25
C ILE A 95 1.56 -12.79 10.75
N HIS A 96 2.25 -12.64 11.88
CA HIS A 96 2.58 -11.35 12.50
C HIS A 96 1.38 -10.41 12.59
N ARG A 97 0.26 -10.89 13.14
CA ARG A 97 -0.99 -10.15 13.23
C ARG A 97 -1.46 -9.84 14.67
N ASP A 98 -0.60 -10.09 15.64
CA ASP A 98 -0.92 -9.96 17.05
C ASP A 98 -0.09 -8.83 17.69
N PRO A 99 -0.46 -7.54 17.47
CA PRO A 99 0.27 -6.40 18.00
C PRO A 99 0.21 -6.35 19.53
N ASP A 100 1.36 -6.24 20.19
CA ASP A 100 1.50 -6.14 21.64
C ASP A 100 1.88 -4.72 22.13
N GLY A 101 2.05 -3.78 21.18
CA GLY A 101 2.44 -2.39 21.43
C GLY A 101 3.93 -2.10 21.29
N VAL A 102 4.78 -3.12 21.13
CA VAL A 102 6.23 -2.98 20.96
C VAL A 102 6.81 -3.85 19.84
N ASN A 103 6.02 -4.73 19.23
CA ASN A 103 6.47 -5.69 18.21
C ASN A 103 6.21 -5.29 16.76
N ILE A 104 5.69 -4.09 16.49
CA ILE A 104 5.46 -3.57 15.13
C ILE A 104 6.76 -3.57 14.32
N ASN A 105 6.74 -4.11 13.09
CA ASN A 105 7.90 -4.26 12.20
C ASN A 105 9.09 -5.03 12.80
N SER A 106 8.91 -5.71 13.92
CA SER A 106 9.99 -6.44 14.58
C SER A 106 10.27 -7.75 13.85
N HIS A 107 11.28 -7.74 12.97
CA HIS A 107 11.67 -8.87 12.12
C HIS A 107 10.51 -9.45 11.29
N CYS A 108 9.63 -8.59 10.80
CA CYS A 108 8.46 -8.99 10.01
C CYS A 108 8.02 -7.86 9.06
N GLY A 109 7.03 -8.16 8.22
CA GLY A 109 6.46 -7.24 7.26
C GLY A 109 7.38 -6.94 6.08
N SER A 110 7.08 -5.88 5.33
CA SER A 110 7.74 -5.57 4.04
C SER A 110 9.23 -5.23 4.16
N THR A 111 9.73 -4.96 5.35
CA THR A 111 11.15 -4.69 5.60
C THR A 111 11.96 -5.94 5.98
N HIS A 112 11.30 -7.07 6.26
CA HIS A 112 11.90 -8.34 6.67
C HIS A 112 11.08 -9.49 6.08
N LEU A 113 11.39 -9.86 4.84
CA LEU A 113 10.62 -10.84 4.07
C LEU A 113 11.07 -12.29 4.27
N GLU A 114 12.12 -12.52 5.01
CA GLU A 114 12.78 -13.83 5.14
C GLU A 114 11.83 -14.89 5.70
N ASP A 115 11.10 -14.53 6.77
CA ASP A 115 10.14 -15.45 7.41
C ASP A 115 8.94 -15.72 6.52
N LEU A 116 8.41 -14.69 5.84
CA LEU A 116 7.34 -14.83 4.88
C LEU A 116 7.76 -15.73 3.71
N ALA A 117 8.93 -15.48 3.12
CA ALA A 117 9.45 -16.26 1.99
C ALA A 117 9.61 -17.75 2.36
N ALA A 118 10.23 -18.01 3.50
CA ALA A 118 10.38 -19.38 4.00
C ALA A 118 9.02 -20.06 4.28
N ALA A 119 8.04 -19.31 4.79
CA ALA A 119 6.72 -19.83 5.09
C ALA A 119 5.87 -20.07 3.82
N VAL A 120 5.99 -19.22 2.81
CA VAL A 120 5.35 -19.39 1.50
C VAL A 120 5.77 -20.71 0.86
N VAL A 121 7.08 -20.91 0.72
CA VAL A 121 7.63 -22.15 0.13
C VAL A 121 7.22 -23.38 0.94
N ARG A 122 7.43 -23.34 2.26
CA ARG A 122 7.16 -24.47 3.16
C ARG A 122 5.67 -24.85 3.19
N GLY A 123 4.79 -23.84 3.11
CA GLY A 123 3.33 -24.02 3.17
C GLY A 123 2.70 -24.30 1.82
N GLY A 124 3.44 -24.19 0.70
CA GLY A 124 2.92 -24.30 -0.65
C GLY A 124 1.83 -23.24 -0.92
N TYR A 125 2.12 -21.97 -0.59
CA TYR A 125 1.28 -20.84 -0.95
C TYR A 125 1.64 -20.39 -2.38
N ASP A 126 0.65 -19.88 -3.10
CA ASP A 126 0.87 -19.33 -4.44
C ASP A 126 1.57 -17.98 -4.37
N ILE A 127 1.33 -17.24 -3.27
CA ILE A 127 1.90 -15.91 -3.08
C ILE A 127 1.92 -15.52 -1.60
N GLY A 128 2.97 -14.80 -1.19
CA GLY A 128 3.06 -14.07 0.06
C GLY A 128 2.79 -12.58 -0.13
N VAL A 129 2.13 -11.95 0.81
CA VAL A 129 1.85 -10.50 0.85
C VAL A 129 2.41 -9.95 2.16
N ALA A 130 3.25 -8.93 2.11
CA ALA A 130 3.82 -8.28 3.29
C ALA A 130 3.48 -6.80 3.33
N PHE A 131 2.86 -6.39 4.42
CA PHE A 131 2.61 -4.98 4.71
C PHE A 131 3.72 -4.41 5.60
N ASP A 132 3.83 -3.10 5.68
CA ASP A 132 4.61 -2.45 6.73
C ASP A 132 3.73 -2.03 7.92
N GLY A 133 4.31 -1.38 8.91
CA GLY A 133 3.64 -1.10 10.19
C GLY A 133 2.40 -0.23 10.08
N ASP A 134 2.36 0.76 9.19
CA ASP A 134 1.17 1.60 8.94
C ASP A 134 0.40 1.20 7.67
N ALA A 135 0.82 0.09 7.03
CA ALA A 135 0.15 -0.57 5.91
C ALA A 135 -0.01 0.31 4.65
N ASP A 136 0.89 1.28 4.46
CA ASP A 136 0.92 2.09 3.23
C ASP A 136 1.82 1.48 2.14
N ARG A 137 2.54 0.40 2.46
CA ARG A 137 3.40 -0.36 1.55
C ARG A 137 2.96 -1.82 1.47
N CYS A 138 3.16 -2.38 0.29
CA CYS A 138 3.00 -3.80 0.05
C CYS A 138 4.16 -4.32 -0.80
N LEU A 139 4.86 -5.33 -0.30
CA LEU A 139 5.76 -6.16 -1.08
C LEU A 139 5.20 -7.59 -1.12
N LEU A 140 5.62 -8.36 -2.13
CA LEU A 140 5.13 -9.72 -2.29
C LEU A 140 6.29 -10.71 -2.41
N VAL A 141 5.94 -11.97 -2.26
CA VAL A 141 6.86 -13.11 -2.40
C VAL A 141 6.19 -14.16 -3.26
N ASP A 142 6.85 -14.59 -4.33
CA ASP A 142 6.33 -15.64 -5.21
C ASP A 142 6.39 -17.04 -4.55
N GLU A 143 5.83 -18.04 -5.20
CA GLU A 143 5.73 -19.43 -4.72
C GLU A 143 7.11 -20.08 -4.50
N THR A 144 8.17 -19.52 -5.08
CA THR A 144 9.56 -20.01 -4.93
C THR A 144 10.32 -19.30 -3.80
N GLY A 145 9.72 -18.30 -3.16
CA GLY A 145 10.35 -17.44 -2.15
C GLY A 145 11.06 -16.22 -2.75
N GLY A 146 10.90 -15.97 -4.04
CA GLY A 146 11.47 -14.81 -4.72
C GLY A 146 10.72 -13.52 -4.38
N VAL A 147 11.47 -12.46 -4.09
CA VAL A 147 10.88 -11.15 -3.75
C VAL A 147 10.32 -10.47 -5.00
N ILE A 148 9.09 -10.01 -4.89
CA ILE A 148 8.41 -9.12 -5.83
C ILE A 148 8.37 -7.73 -5.17
N ASP A 149 9.35 -6.89 -5.53
CA ASP A 149 9.49 -5.53 -5.02
C ASP A 149 8.50 -4.55 -5.67
N GLY A 150 8.48 -3.29 -5.21
CA GLY A 150 7.57 -2.28 -5.73
C GLY A 150 7.75 -2.01 -7.23
N ASP A 151 8.96 -2.12 -7.77
CA ASP A 151 9.19 -1.98 -9.22
C ASP A 151 8.51 -3.09 -10.03
N LYS A 152 8.56 -4.34 -9.53
CA LYS A 152 7.84 -5.47 -10.16
C LYS A 152 6.33 -5.32 -10.03
N VAL A 153 5.84 -4.81 -8.89
CA VAL A 153 4.42 -4.50 -8.68
C VAL A 153 3.94 -3.48 -9.70
N LEU A 154 4.69 -2.38 -9.86
CA LEU A 154 4.40 -1.35 -10.87
C LEU A 154 4.38 -1.94 -12.28
N ALA A 155 5.38 -2.75 -12.64
CA ALA A 155 5.47 -3.39 -13.96
C ALA A 155 4.26 -4.27 -14.26
N VAL A 156 3.91 -5.17 -13.33
CA VAL A 156 2.80 -6.13 -13.50
C VAL A 156 1.45 -5.42 -13.59
N CYS A 157 1.18 -4.50 -12.66
CA CYS A 157 -0.09 -3.77 -12.64
C CYS A 157 -0.22 -2.84 -13.87
N ALA A 158 0.83 -2.13 -14.25
CA ALA A 158 0.80 -1.25 -15.42
C ALA A 158 0.60 -2.03 -16.73
N LEU A 159 1.20 -3.23 -16.86
CA LEU A 159 1.00 -4.06 -18.04
C LEU A 159 -0.46 -4.52 -18.16
N ASP A 160 -1.09 -4.95 -17.08
CA ASP A 160 -2.52 -5.28 -17.06
C ASP A 160 -3.37 -4.05 -17.40
N MET A 161 -3.07 -2.90 -16.78
CA MET A 161 -3.77 -1.65 -17.09
C MET A 161 -3.61 -1.26 -18.57
N LYS A 162 -2.41 -1.40 -19.15
CA LYS A 162 -2.16 -1.14 -20.57
C LYS A 162 -3.01 -2.06 -21.45
N ARG A 163 -3.00 -3.38 -21.18
CA ARG A 163 -3.79 -4.37 -21.94
C ARG A 163 -5.29 -4.09 -21.90
N ARG A 164 -5.76 -3.50 -20.82
CA ARG A 164 -7.16 -3.12 -20.63
C ARG A 164 -7.49 -1.69 -21.08
N GLY A 165 -6.52 -0.95 -21.62
CA GLY A 165 -6.70 0.44 -22.06
C GLY A 165 -6.94 1.42 -20.89
N LYS A 166 -6.47 1.07 -19.69
CA LYS A 166 -6.63 1.88 -18.46
C LYS A 166 -5.34 2.62 -18.05
N LEU A 167 -4.20 2.36 -18.70
CA LEU A 167 -2.94 3.04 -18.43
C LEU A 167 -2.93 4.40 -19.14
N ASN A 168 -3.43 5.44 -18.48
CA ASN A 168 -3.53 6.78 -19.05
C ASN A 168 -2.13 7.34 -19.37
N GLY A 169 -1.98 7.97 -20.54
CA GLY A 169 -0.70 8.42 -21.06
C GLY A 169 0.29 7.30 -21.35
N ASN A 170 -0.11 6.02 -21.21
CA ASN A 170 0.76 4.85 -21.33
C ASN A 170 2.02 4.97 -20.46
N THR A 171 1.90 5.55 -19.26
CA THR A 171 3.02 5.99 -18.41
C THR A 171 2.93 5.40 -17.00
N ILE A 172 4.10 5.00 -16.47
CA ILE A 172 4.36 4.72 -15.05
C ILE A 172 5.14 5.90 -14.47
N VAL A 173 4.79 6.34 -13.26
CA VAL A 173 5.60 7.30 -12.50
C VAL A 173 6.33 6.54 -11.39
N ALA A 174 7.66 6.68 -11.35
CA ALA A 174 8.49 6.04 -10.34
C ALA A 174 9.49 7.05 -9.75
N THR A 175 10.38 6.63 -8.87
CA THR A 175 11.45 7.49 -8.37
C THR A 175 12.79 7.15 -9.02
N VAL A 176 13.76 8.02 -8.85
CA VAL A 176 15.15 7.78 -9.31
C VAL A 176 15.82 6.57 -8.64
N MET A 177 15.17 5.97 -7.63
CA MET A 177 15.64 4.75 -6.96
C MET A 177 15.19 3.46 -7.65
N SER A 178 14.30 3.54 -8.64
CA SER A 178 13.85 2.36 -9.40
C SER A 178 15.00 1.69 -10.11
N ASN A 179 14.96 0.36 -10.12
CA ASN A 179 16.04 -0.45 -10.66
C ASN A 179 16.05 -0.47 -12.21
N LEU A 180 17.18 -0.86 -12.79
CA LEU A 180 17.35 -0.94 -14.25
C LEU A 180 16.32 -1.88 -14.91
N GLY A 181 15.87 -2.92 -14.18
CA GLY A 181 14.89 -3.87 -14.69
C GLY A 181 13.56 -3.22 -15.03
N LEU A 182 13.08 -2.26 -14.22
CA LEU A 182 11.87 -1.51 -14.55
C LEU A 182 12.06 -0.64 -15.81
N HIS A 183 13.21 0.00 -15.97
CA HIS A 183 13.53 0.77 -17.18
C HIS A 183 13.54 -0.09 -18.46
N GLU A 184 14.15 -1.28 -18.37
CA GLU A 184 14.19 -2.22 -19.49
C GLU A 184 12.82 -2.80 -19.81
N PHE A 185 12.06 -3.17 -18.77
CA PHE A 185 10.69 -3.63 -18.92
C PHE A 185 9.83 -2.58 -19.64
N CYS A 186 9.84 -1.33 -19.19
CA CYS A 186 9.07 -0.25 -19.78
C CYS A 186 9.44 -0.05 -21.27
N ARG A 187 10.73 -0.08 -21.58
CA ARG A 187 11.21 0.03 -22.98
C ARG A 187 10.70 -1.11 -23.85
N ASN A 188 10.76 -2.34 -23.34
CA ASN A 188 10.36 -3.53 -24.09
C ASN A 188 8.85 -3.58 -24.31
N GLU A 189 8.07 -3.17 -23.31
CA GLU A 189 6.63 -3.12 -23.39
C GLU A 189 6.09 -1.83 -24.05
N GLY A 190 6.96 -0.89 -24.42
CA GLY A 190 6.56 0.40 -24.99
C GLY A 190 5.69 1.19 -24.00
N ILE A 191 6.08 1.22 -22.73
CA ILE A 191 5.49 2.03 -21.65
C ILE A 191 6.47 3.15 -21.36
N ASP A 192 5.98 4.36 -21.18
CA ASP A 192 6.80 5.49 -20.76
C ASP A 192 7.04 5.44 -19.25
N LEU A 193 8.28 5.72 -18.84
CA LEU A 193 8.66 5.78 -17.43
C LEU A 193 9.12 7.19 -17.09
N VAL A 194 8.39 7.84 -16.19
CA VAL A 194 8.75 9.16 -15.64
C VAL A 194 9.34 8.96 -14.24
N CYS A 195 10.57 9.44 -14.03
CA CYS A 195 11.25 9.32 -12.75
C CYS A 195 11.25 10.68 -12.03
N THR A 196 10.78 10.69 -10.79
CA THR A 196 10.79 11.84 -9.90
C THR A 196 11.91 11.74 -8.85
N ALA A 197 12.11 12.78 -8.06
CA ALA A 197 12.86 12.67 -6.82
C ALA A 197 12.16 11.67 -5.86
N VAL A 198 12.94 11.10 -4.92
CA VAL A 198 12.41 10.19 -3.89
C VAL A 198 11.36 10.89 -3.04
N GLY A 199 10.31 10.17 -2.70
CA GLY A 199 9.20 10.61 -1.88
C GLY A 199 7.86 10.49 -2.60
N ASP A 200 6.93 9.84 -1.96
CA ASP A 200 5.57 9.56 -2.45
C ASP A 200 4.82 10.83 -2.89
N ARG A 201 5.08 11.96 -2.25
CA ARG A 201 4.53 13.27 -2.65
C ARG A 201 4.99 13.66 -4.05
N ASN A 202 6.27 13.51 -4.37
CA ASN A 202 6.80 13.85 -5.70
C ASN A 202 6.17 12.97 -6.79
N VAL A 203 5.99 11.68 -6.48
CA VAL A 203 5.31 10.73 -7.37
C VAL A 203 3.86 11.16 -7.59
N LEU A 204 3.11 11.42 -6.52
CA LEU A 204 1.71 11.80 -6.61
C LEU A 204 1.52 13.14 -7.34
N GLU A 205 2.35 14.15 -7.05
CA GLU A 205 2.26 15.45 -7.73
C GLU A 205 2.46 15.33 -9.25
N GLU A 206 3.42 14.49 -9.68
CA GLU A 206 3.66 14.22 -11.09
C GLU A 206 2.48 13.47 -11.73
N MET A 207 1.93 12.46 -11.03
CA MET A 207 0.75 11.73 -11.48
C MET A 207 -0.45 12.65 -11.66
N LEU A 208 -0.73 13.52 -10.70
CA LEU A 208 -1.86 14.47 -10.76
C LEU A 208 -1.70 15.52 -11.86
N ARG A 209 -0.46 16.01 -12.09
CA ARG A 209 -0.17 17.01 -13.13
C ARG A 209 -0.49 16.51 -14.52
N HIS A 210 -0.29 15.23 -14.77
CA HIS A 210 -0.42 14.61 -16.09
C HIS A 210 -1.56 13.60 -16.19
N ASP A 211 -2.36 13.45 -15.15
CA ASP A 211 -3.44 12.45 -15.04
C ASP A 211 -2.95 11.00 -15.24
N TYR A 212 -1.74 10.69 -14.78
CA TYR A 212 -1.22 9.31 -14.79
C TYR A 212 -1.88 8.47 -13.70
N ARG A 213 -2.10 7.18 -13.99
CA ARG A 213 -2.94 6.29 -13.17
C ARG A 213 -2.20 5.43 -12.18
N ILE A 214 -0.91 5.16 -12.42
CA ILE A 214 -0.10 4.32 -11.56
C ILE A 214 1.28 4.95 -11.34
N GLY A 215 1.73 4.92 -10.11
CA GLY A 215 3.09 5.33 -9.74
C GLY A 215 3.45 4.79 -8.36
N GLY A 216 4.73 4.89 -8.02
CA GLY A 216 5.18 4.39 -6.73
C GLY A 216 6.68 4.31 -6.57
N GLU A 217 7.10 3.58 -5.56
CA GLU A 217 8.48 3.40 -5.16
C GLU A 217 8.85 1.92 -5.06
N GLN A 218 10.11 1.59 -5.28
CA GLN A 218 10.64 0.23 -5.10
C GLN A 218 10.35 -0.34 -3.70
N SER A 219 10.24 0.53 -2.69
CA SER A 219 9.90 0.17 -1.30
C SER A 219 8.50 -0.41 -1.12
N GLY A 220 7.66 -0.43 -2.16
CA GLY A 220 6.31 -0.98 -2.14
C GLY A 220 5.19 0.05 -1.91
N HIS A 221 5.50 1.34 -1.81
CA HIS A 221 4.48 2.38 -1.77
C HIS A 221 3.96 2.62 -3.18
N THR A 222 2.79 2.09 -3.50
CA THR A 222 2.16 2.18 -4.82
C THR A 222 0.87 2.99 -4.74
N ILE A 223 0.65 3.86 -5.72
CA ILE A 223 -0.50 4.76 -5.82
C ILE A 223 -1.29 4.44 -7.10
N PHE A 224 -2.60 4.28 -6.96
CA PHE A 224 -3.55 4.13 -8.06
C PHE A 224 -4.53 5.31 -8.04
N THR A 225 -4.29 6.37 -8.82
CA THR A 225 -5.06 7.63 -8.74
C THR A 225 -6.52 7.51 -9.18
N ASP A 226 -6.90 6.45 -9.87
CA ASP A 226 -8.30 6.13 -10.17
C ASP A 226 -9.01 5.41 -9.01
N VAL A 227 -8.27 5.04 -7.97
CA VAL A 227 -8.79 4.38 -6.77
C VAL A 227 -8.72 5.32 -5.57
N GLU A 228 -7.55 5.93 -5.32
CA GLU A 228 -7.31 6.71 -4.10
C GLU A 228 -6.23 7.79 -4.28
N THR A 229 -6.06 8.63 -3.27
CA THR A 229 -5.18 9.81 -3.29
C THR A 229 -3.85 9.60 -2.55
N THR A 230 -3.55 8.37 -2.14
CA THR A 230 -2.33 8.00 -1.39
C THR A 230 -1.98 6.56 -1.69
N GLY A 231 -0.79 6.10 -1.30
CA GLY A 231 -0.49 4.67 -1.31
C GLY A 231 -1.21 3.93 -0.19
N ASP A 232 -1.71 2.76 -0.52
CA ASP A 232 -2.35 1.82 0.39
C ASP A 232 -1.89 0.40 0.05
N GLY A 233 -1.30 -0.27 1.05
CA GLY A 233 -0.75 -1.62 0.85
C GLY A 233 -1.83 -2.66 0.60
N GLU A 234 -3.01 -2.54 1.23
CA GLU A 234 -4.12 -3.50 1.04
C GLU A 234 -4.75 -3.33 -0.35
N VAL A 235 -4.88 -2.09 -0.86
CA VAL A 235 -5.28 -1.84 -2.25
C VAL A 235 -4.22 -2.40 -3.21
N THR A 236 -2.95 -2.12 -2.98
CA THR A 236 -1.84 -2.62 -3.80
C THR A 236 -1.85 -4.15 -3.89
N ALA A 237 -2.01 -4.82 -2.74
CA ALA A 237 -2.13 -6.27 -2.68
C ALA A 237 -3.30 -6.79 -3.54
N LEU A 238 -4.50 -6.22 -3.39
CA LEU A 238 -5.66 -6.65 -4.15
C LEU A 238 -5.53 -6.40 -5.66
N GLN A 239 -4.98 -5.24 -6.06
CA GLN A 239 -4.73 -4.94 -7.47
C GLN A 239 -3.78 -5.95 -8.09
N PHE A 240 -2.67 -6.29 -7.41
CA PHE A 240 -1.73 -7.30 -7.89
C PHE A 240 -2.36 -8.70 -7.94
N LEU A 241 -3.05 -9.12 -6.86
CA LEU A 241 -3.71 -10.44 -6.78
C LEU A 241 -4.79 -10.62 -7.85
N GLN A 242 -5.50 -9.54 -8.21
CA GLN A 242 -6.45 -9.56 -9.30
C GLN A 242 -5.77 -9.85 -10.65
N VAL A 243 -4.59 -9.27 -10.89
CA VAL A 243 -3.81 -9.57 -12.11
C VAL A 243 -3.38 -11.02 -12.10
N LEU A 244 -2.88 -11.52 -10.98
CA LEU A 244 -2.48 -12.92 -10.81
C LEU A 244 -3.65 -13.86 -11.09
N ALA A 245 -4.81 -13.63 -10.48
CA ALA A 245 -6.00 -14.45 -10.67
C ALA A 245 -6.54 -14.45 -12.11
N ARG A 246 -6.27 -13.42 -12.90
CA ARG A 246 -6.65 -13.34 -14.32
C ARG A 246 -5.64 -14.02 -15.25
N SER A 247 -4.41 -14.19 -14.79
CA SER A 247 -3.34 -14.78 -15.61
C SER A 247 -3.39 -16.31 -15.65
N GLY A 248 -4.08 -16.95 -14.73
CA GLY A 248 -4.24 -18.40 -14.61
C GLY A 248 -3.12 -19.04 -13.81
#